data_3800eb09f4a783c2962f980459ddef38
#
_entry.id   3800eb09f4a783c2962f980459ddef38
#
_cell.length_a   1.000
_cell.length_b   1.000
_cell.length_c   1.000
_cell.angle_alpha   90.00
_cell.angle_beta   90.00
_cell.angle_gamma   90.00
#
_symmetry.space_group_name_H-M   'P 1'
#
loop_
_entity.id
_entity.type
_entity.pdbx_description
1 polymer ?
#
loop_
_entity_poly.entity_id
_entity_poly.type
_entity_poly.pdbx_seq_one_letter_code
_entity_poly.pdbx_strand_id
1 'polypeptide(L)'
;MSKVKTVYRCEQCGADHLKWAGQCSECGEWNSLTEVKLEPTTAHRARPKIGGYAGQVANITTLNKVSVSHETRLPTGISEFDRVLGGGLVTGSVVLIGGDPGIGKSTILLQTATHMANAKSSALYITGEESLSQVALRAQRLDLPTDQLKVMAETCVERICEVLEQEKPVVAILDSIQTLYTETLQSAPGGVSQIRESAALLTRYAKNSGTALFIVGHVTKEGALAGPRVLEHMVDCVLYFEGQSDSRYRMIRAVKNRFGAVNELGVFGMTDKGLREVANPSAIFLSRYDEAIPGSIVMISREGTRPLLVEVQALVDDAQGQPRRVALGLEQNRLNMLLAVMHRHGGVQTTGQDVYVNIVGGLKITETGSDLAVLLACASSLRTKALPQQLAVFGEVGLSGEIRPVPNGQERLKEAAKHGFKYVILPRGNAPQKAIPGVQVIAVARLHEALAEAMQLSDELT
;
A
#
# COMPACT_ATOMS: atom_id res chain seq x y z
N MET A 1 -35.99 38.23 -13.78
CA MET A 1 -36.24 36.90 -13.17
C MET A 1 -35.29 35.91 -13.88
N SER A 2 -34.17 35.55 -13.23
CA SER A 2 -33.24 34.57 -13.78
C SER A 2 -33.81 33.15 -13.58
N LYS A 3 -33.87 32.38 -14.66
CA LYS A 3 -34.36 30.99 -14.61
C LYS A 3 -33.39 30.16 -13.80
N VAL A 4 -33.89 29.48 -12.75
CA VAL A 4 -33.18 28.42 -12.03
C VAL A 4 -32.81 27.32 -13.04
N LYS A 5 -31.51 27.01 -13.19
CA LYS A 5 -31.06 25.96 -14.08
C LYS A 5 -31.01 24.66 -13.28
N THR A 6 -31.78 23.68 -13.71
CA THR A 6 -31.74 22.31 -13.13
C THR A 6 -30.74 21.47 -13.92
N VAL A 7 -29.88 20.75 -13.21
CA VAL A 7 -28.99 19.71 -13.76
C VAL A 7 -29.20 18.42 -13.00
N TYR A 8 -28.91 17.30 -13.64
CA TYR A 8 -28.95 15.98 -13.02
C TYR A 8 -27.52 15.50 -12.78
N ARG A 9 -27.16 15.29 -11.51
CA ARG A 9 -25.81 14.90 -11.11
C ARG A 9 -25.77 13.43 -10.72
N CYS A 10 -24.79 12.71 -11.25
CA CYS A 10 -24.55 11.32 -10.86
C CYS A 10 -23.96 11.25 -9.46
N GLU A 11 -24.59 10.48 -8.56
CA GLU A 11 -24.11 10.28 -7.19
C GLU A 11 -22.83 9.44 -7.13
N GLN A 12 -22.56 8.61 -8.13
CA GLN A 12 -21.39 7.75 -8.17
C GLN A 12 -20.13 8.43 -8.74
N CYS A 13 -20.25 9.15 -9.86
CA CYS A 13 -19.09 9.77 -10.52
C CYS A 13 -19.08 11.29 -10.47
N GLY A 14 -20.17 11.95 -10.01
CA GLY A 14 -20.29 13.40 -9.94
C GLY A 14 -20.49 14.09 -11.29
N ALA A 15 -20.69 13.37 -12.39
CA ALA A 15 -20.93 13.95 -13.71
C ALA A 15 -22.28 14.66 -13.77
N ASP A 16 -22.31 15.88 -14.38
CA ASP A 16 -23.53 16.67 -14.55
C ASP A 16 -24.16 16.40 -15.92
N HIS A 17 -25.45 16.10 -15.92
CA HIS A 17 -26.26 15.88 -17.12
C HIS A 17 -27.35 16.92 -17.24
N LEU A 18 -27.62 17.41 -18.46
CA LEU A 18 -28.67 18.42 -18.72
C LEU A 18 -30.09 17.85 -18.65
N LYS A 19 -30.23 16.52 -18.70
CA LYS A 19 -31.50 15.79 -18.64
C LYS A 19 -31.32 14.54 -17.79
N TRP A 20 -32.37 14.14 -17.11
CA TRP A 20 -32.40 12.87 -16.41
C TRP A 20 -32.29 11.71 -17.39
N ALA A 21 -31.49 10.72 -17.05
CA ALA A 21 -31.36 9.45 -17.76
C ALA A 21 -31.33 8.32 -16.74
N GLY A 22 -31.84 7.15 -17.09
CA GLY A 22 -31.83 5.98 -16.21
C GLY A 22 -30.44 5.44 -15.94
N GLN A 23 -29.46 5.76 -16.80
CA GLN A 23 -28.07 5.34 -16.69
C GLN A 23 -27.13 6.55 -16.89
N CYS A 24 -26.10 6.67 -16.09
CA CYS A 24 -25.07 7.68 -16.26
C CYS A 24 -24.19 7.36 -17.47
N SER A 25 -24.02 8.30 -18.41
CA SER A 25 -23.21 8.09 -19.62
C SER A 25 -21.71 8.03 -19.33
N GLU A 26 -21.25 8.53 -18.17
CA GLU A 26 -19.83 8.59 -17.81
C GLU A 26 -19.35 7.34 -17.06
N CYS A 27 -20.14 6.86 -16.09
CA CYS A 27 -19.75 5.69 -15.27
C CYS A 27 -20.59 4.45 -15.51
N GLY A 28 -21.68 4.52 -16.30
CA GLY A 28 -22.55 3.38 -16.61
C GLY A 28 -23.49 2.95 -15.48
N GLU A 29 -23.50 3.66 -14.34
CA GLU A 29 -24.34 3.30 -13.18
C GLU A 29 -25.80 3.62 -13.41
N TRP A 30 -26.72 2.72 -12.98
CA TRP A 30 -28.15 2.86 -13.16
C TRP A 30 -28.79 3.60 -11.97
N ASN A 31 -29.81 4.43 -12.25
CA ASN A 31 -30.61 5.19 -11.27
C ASN A 31 -29.77 6.06 -10.30
N SER A 32 -28.61 6.51 -10.75
CA SER A 32 -27.64 7.29 -9.97
C SER A 32 -27.74 8.80 -10.20
N LEU A 33 -28.68 9.28 -11.02
CA LEU A 33 -28.83 10.69 -11.36
C LEU A 33 -29.87 11.37 -10.47
N THR A 34 -29.45 12.33 -9.65
CA THR A 34 -30.30 13.15 -8.79
C THR A 34 -30.44 14.58 -9.32
N GLU A 35 -31.63 15.16 -9.16
CA GLU A 35 -31.92 16.52 -9.59
C GLU A 35 -31.25 17.53 -8.65
N VAL A 36 -30.40 18.40 -9.19
CA VAL A 36 -29.75 19.51 -8.48
C VAL A 36 -30.19 20.83 -9.07
N LYS A 37 -30.81 21.71 -8.27
CA LYS A 37 -31.20 23.07 -8.66
C LYS A 37 -30.00 24.00 -8.45
N LEU A 38 -29.47 24.54 -9.54
CA LEU A 38 -28.46 25.60 -9.50
C LEU A 38 -29.14 26.92 -9.26
N GLU A 39 -29.09 27.46 -8.04
CA GLU A 39 -29.51 28.84 -7.80
C GLU A 39 -28.52 29.82 -8.45
N PRO A 40 -29.01 30.86 -9.12
CA PRO A 40 -28.12 31.88 -9.67
C PRO A 40 -27.49 32.65 -8.52
N THR A 41 -26.23 32.48 -8.28
CA THR A 41 -25.43 33.27 -7.34
C THR A 41 -25.39 34.74 -7.84
N THR A 42 -26.27 35.57 -7.34
CA THR A 42 -26.17 37.04 -7.43
C THR A 42 -25.25 37.52 -6.31
N ALA A 43 -23.99 37.39 -6.48
CA ALA A 43 -22.98 38.20 -5.78
C ALA A 43 -21.76 38.30 -6.70
N HIS A 44 -21.50 39.50 -7.19
CA HIS A 44 -20.20 39.95 -7.68
C HIS A 44 -19.17 39.88 -6.53
N ARG A 45 -18.89 38.68 -5.99
CA ARG A 45 -17.63 38.44 -5.32
C ARG A 45 -16.61 38.20 -6.43
N ALA A 46 -15.57 39.03 -6.44
CA ALA A 46 -14.43 38.84 -7.31
C ALA A 46 -14.11 37.35 -7.37
N ARG A 47 -14.19 36.73 -8.54
CA ARG A 47 -13.75 35.32 -8.71
C ARG A 47 -12.36 35.25 -8.16
N PRO A 48 -12.08 34.45 -7.10
CA PRO A 48 -10.71 34.23 -6.71
C PRO A 48 -10.02 33.73 -7.98
N LYS A 49 -8.83 34.27 -8.27
CA LYS A 49 -8.01 33.81 -9.39
C LYS A 49 -7.74 32.33 -9.11
N ILE A 50 -8.51 31.45 -9.75
CA ILE A 50 -8.42 30.01 -9.55
C ILE A 50 -7.10 29.59 -10.20
N GLY A 51 -6.04 29.53 -9.42
CA GLY A 51 -4.82 28.81 -9.77
C GLY A 51 -5.19 27.34 -9.99
N GLY A 52 -4.53 26.65 -10.94
CA GLY A 52 -4.69 25.21 -11.12
C GLY A 52 -4.29 24.45 -9.82
N TYR A 53 -4.45 23.13 -9.79
CA TYR A 53 -4.04 22.27 -8.67
C TYR A 53 -2.57 22.45 -8.23
N ALA A 54 -1.72 23.05 -9.08
CA ALA A 54 -0.32 23.39 -8.76
C ALA A 54 -0.15 24.68 -7.96
N GLY A 55 -1.25 25.39 -7.60
CA GLY A 55 -1.23 26.53 -6.67
C GLY A 55 -0.71 27.85 -7.23
N GLN A 56 -0.05 27.88 -8.38
CA GLN A 56 0.54 29.11 -8.95
C GLN A 56 -0.33 29.73 -10.05
N VAL A 57 -0.31 31.08 -10.15
CA VAL A 57 -0.83 31.79 -11.32
C VAL A 57 -0.06 31.31 -12.55
N ALA A 58 -0.78 31.02 -13.65
CA ALA A 58 -0.17 30.50 -14.87
C ALA A 58 0.86 31.48 -15.45
N ASN A 59 2.12 31.28 -15.13
CA ASN A 59 3.25 31.97 -15.73
C ASN A 59 3.95 30.99 -16.69
N ILE A 60 4.09 31.38 -17.96
CA ILE A 60 4.87 30.61 -18.93
C ILE A 60 6.35 30.91 -18.66
N THR A 61 7.11 29.88 -18.31
CA THR A 61 8.56 29.97 -18.13
C THR A 61 9.26 28.80 -18.83
N THR A 62 10.51 28.95 -19.15
CA THR A 62 11.32 27.83 -19.70
C THR A 62 11.82 26.96 -18.56
N LEU A 63 11.85 25.63 -18.76
CA LEU A 63 12.17 24.65 -17.71
C LEU A 63 13.54 24.90 -17.05
N ASN A 64 14.51 25.40 -17.79
CA ASN A 64 15.86 25.74 -17.29
C ASN A 64 15.89 26.96 -16.35
N LYS A 65 14.82 27.76 -16.31
CA LYS A 65 14.67 28.88 -15.37
C LYS A 65 13.91 28.50 -14.10
N VAL A 66 13.37 27.30 -14.06
CA VAL A 66 12.76 26.78 -12.85
C VAL A 66 13.86 26.33 -11.90
N SER A 67 14.02 27.04 -10.80
CA SER A 67 14.96 26.62 -9.75
C SER A 67 14.44 25.32 -9.12
N VAL A 68 15.18 24.24 -9.32
CA VAL A 68 14.94 22.99 -8.59
C VAL A 68 15.50 23.19 -7.19
N SER A 69 14.66 23.64 -6.26
CA SER A 69 14.99 23.54 -4.83
C SER A 69 14.99 22.05 -4.47
N HIS A 70 16.04 21.59 -3.79
CA HIS A 70 16.00 20.24 -3.18
C HIS A 70 14.74 20.13 -2.33
N GLU A 71 13.91 19.13 -2.61
CA GLU A 71 12.70 18.87 -1.82
C GLU A 71 13.10 18.67 -0.37
N THR A 72 12.68 19.60 0.50
CA THR A 72 12.91 19.47 1.93
C THR A 72 12.04 18.35 2.47
N ARG A 73 12.66 17.31 3.00
CA ARG A 73 11.99 16.18 3.62
C ARG A 73 11.99 16.33 5.13
N LEU A 74 10.83 16.22 5.71
CA LEU A 74 10.62 16.32 7.14
C LEU A 74 10.49 14.91 7.72
N PRO A 75 11.32 14.55 8.72
CA PRO A 75 11.19 13.26 9.37
C PRO A 75 9.89 13.21 10.18
N THR A 76 9.16 12.11 10.07
CA THR A 76 7.93 11.88 10.85
C THR A 76 8.22 11.39 12.28
N GLY A 77 9.48 11.04 12.55
CA GLY A 77 9.91 10.44 13.82
C GLY A 77 9.71 8.92 13.86
N ILE A 78 9.25 8.31 12.76
CA ILE A 78 9.07 6.87 12.61
C ILE A 78 9.78 6.43 11.33
N SER A 79 10.95 5.79 11.44
CA SER A 79 11.84 5.54 10.29
C SER A 79 11.22 4.62 9.23
N GLU A 80 10.44 3.62 9.62
CA GLU A 80 9.69 2.77 8.70
C GLU A 80 8.59 3.55 7.95
N PHE A 81 7.99 4.56 8.59
CA PHE A 81 7.00 5.41 7.94
C PHE A 81 7.66 6.40 6.97
N ASP A 82 8.79 6.98 7.37
CA ASP A 82 9.61 7.83 6.50
C ASP A 82 10.04 7.09 5.24
N ARG A 83 10.42 5.81 5.36
CA ARG A 83 10.80 4.98 4.24
C ARG A 83 9.64 4.80 3.24
N VAL A 84 8.45 4.50 3.72
CA VAL A 84 7.25 4.36 2.86
C VAL A 84 6.90 5.69 2.16
N LEU A 85 7.14 6.82 2.82
CA LEU A 85 6.98 8.15 2.24
C LEU A 85 8.07 8.51 1.22
N GLY A 86 9.12 7.70 1.10
CA GLY A 86 10.26 7.94 0.20
C GLY A 86 11.38 8.76 0.86
N GLY A 87 11.53 8.67 2.18
CA GLY A 87 12.56 9.33 2.96
C GLY A 87 12.07 10.52 3.80
N GLY A 88 10.76 10.59 4.06
CA GLY A 88 10.12 11.61 4.88
C GLY A 88 9.02 12.40 4.16
N LEU A 89 8.34 13.24 4.90
CA LEU A 89 7.22 14.05 4.42
C LEU A 89 7.72 15.26 3.63
N VAL A 90 7.24 15.44 2.41
CA VAL A 90 7.62 16.58 1.56
C VAL A 90 6.71 17.78 1.87
N THR A 91 7.30 18.98 1.99
CA THR A 91 6.55 20.22 2.21
C THR A 91 5.55 20.49 1.09
N GLY A 92 4.31 20.87 1.46
CA GLY A 92 3.23 21.09 0.50
C GLY A 92 2.70 19.83 -0.18
N SER A 93 3.11 18.64 0.29
CA SER A 93 2.57 17.37 -0.22
C SER A 93 1.22 17.02 0.41
N VAL A 94 0.43 16.25 -0.32
CA VAL A 94 -0.81 15.66 0.19
C VAL A 94 -0.70 14.15 0.14
N VAL A 95 -0.79 13.53 1.31
CA VAL A 95 -0.70 12.09 1.52
C VAL A 95 -2.06 11.56 1.93
N LEU A 96 -2.62 10.66 1.13
CA LEU A 96 -3.85 9.93 1.46
C LEU A 96 -3.48 8.61 2.15
N ILE A 97 -4.09 8.34 3.30
CA ILE A 97 -3.94 7.07 4.02
C ILE A 97 -5.28 6.34 4.01
N GLY A 98 -5.31 5.19 3.33
CA GLY A 98 -6.47 4.30 3.24
C GLY A 98 -6.30 3.03 4.07
N GLY A 99 -7.40 2.34 4.31
CA GLY A 99 -7.42 1.05 5.02
C GLY A 99 -8.70 0.84 5.83
N ASP A 100 -8.90 -0.39 6.30
CA ASP A 100 -10.09 -0.78 7.06
C ASP A 100 -10.26 0.04 8.35
N PRO A 101 -11.50 0.23 8.84
CA PRO A 101 -11.74 0.81 10.14
C PRO A 101 -11.00 0.02 11.24
N GLY A 102 -10.40 0.73 12.21
CA GLY A 102 -9.68 0.09 13.31
C GLY A 102 -8.29 -0.47 12.98
N ILE A 103 -7.81 -0.41 11.73
CA ILE A 103 -6.50 -0.96 11.32
C ILE A 103 -5.29 -0.23 11.94
N GLY A 104 -5.46 1.04 12.39
CA GLY A 104 -4.39 1.83 13.00
C GLY A 104 -4.06 3.14 12.31
N LYS A 105 -4.83 3.60 11.32
CA LYS A 105 -4.59 4.86 10.57
C LYS A 105 -4.46 6.06 11.50
N SER A 106 -5.48 6.33 12.31
CA SER A 106 -5.48 7.45 13.26
C SER A 106 -4.41 7.32 14.35
N THR A 107 -4.02 6.08 14.69
CA THR A 107 -2.96 5.80 15.65
C THR A 107 -1.60 6.26 15.14
N ILE A 108 -1.19 5.81 13.94
CA ILE A 108 0.11 6.19 13.38
C ILE A 108 0.21 7.68 13.10
N LEU A 109 -0.91 8.30 12.67
CA LEU A 109 -0.94 9.73 12.39
C LEU A 109 -0.88 10.56 13.68
N LEU A 110 -1.55 10.13 14.76
CA LEU A 110 -1.43 10.79 16.05
C LEU A 110 0.00 10.70 16.61
N GLN A 111 0.64 9.53 16.49
CA GLN A 111 2.06 9.35 16.84
C GLN A 111 2.96 10.27 16.00
N THR A 112 2.75 10.31 14.68
CA THR A 112 3.49 11.20 13.76
C THR A 112 3.32 12.66 14.13
N ALA A 113 2.07 13.13 14.31
CA ALA A 113 1.79 14.52 14.67
C ALA A 113 2.47 14.92 15.99
N THR A 114 2.42 14.04 16.98
CA THR A 114 3.04 14.27 18.29
C THR A 114 4.56 14.31 18.19
N HIS A 115 5.18 13.39 17.45
CA HIS A 115 6.64 13.39 17.23
C HIS A 115 7.09 14.67 16.53
N MET A 116 6.40 15.08 15.46
CA MET A 116 6.73 16.29 14.72
C MET A 116 6.55 17.55 15.57
N ALA A 117 5.46 17.65 16.34
CA ALA A 117 5.22 18.78 17.24
C ALA A 117 6.34 18.95 18.28
N ASN A 118 6.78 17.85 18.88
CA ASN A 118 7.88 17.86 19.84
C ASN A 118 9.26 18.14 19.22
N ALA A 119 9.44 17.83 17.93
CA ALA A 119 10.62 18.19 17.16
C ALA A 119 10.62 19.66 16.69
N LYS A 120 9.77 20.52 17.28
CA LYS A 120 9.59 21.96 16.95
C LYS A 120 9.01 22.20 15.54
N SER A 121 8.41 21.21 14.91
CA SER A 121 7.61 21.38 13.71
C SER A 121 6.17 21.60 14.14
N SER A 122 5.58 22.74 13.81
CA SER A 122 4.17 23.00 14.16
C SER A 122 3.25 21.98 13.50
N ALA A 123 2.48 21.26 14.30
CA ALA A 123 1.55 20.22 13.84
C ALA A 123 0.13 20.54 14.33
N LEU A 124 -0.86 20.28 13.46
CA LEU A 124 -2.27 20.44 13.78
C LEU A 124 -3.02 19.15 13.43
N TYR A 125 -3.73 18.59 14.41
CA TYR A 125 -4.60 17.42 14.21
C TYR A 125 -6.06 17.87 14.18
N ILE A 126 -6.74 17.61 13.06
CA ILE A 126 -8.13 17.99 12.82
C ILE A 126 -8.96 16.73 12.76
N THR A 127 -9.90 16.61 13.69
CA THR A 127 -10.83 15.48 13.76
C THR A 127 -12.22 15.89 13.29
N GLY A 128 -12.80 15.11 12.39
CA GLY A 128 -14.21 15.23 12.00
C GLY A 128 -15.07 14.08 12.51
N GLU A 129 -14.47 13.02 13.05
CA GLU A 129 -15.19 11.83 13.53
C GLU A 129 -15.23 11.72 15.05
N GLU A 130 -14.15 12.10 15.71
CA GLU A 130 -14.01 11.92 17.16
C GLU A 130 -14.04 13.27 17.89
N SER A 131 -14.55 13.27 19.11
CA SER A 131 -14.43 14.42 19.97
C SER A 131 -12.97 14.65 20.43
N LEU A 132 -12.65 15.88 20.81
CA LEU A 132 -11.31 16.19 21.34
C LEU A 132 -10.97 15.33 22.57
N SER A 133 -11.97 15.00 23.40
CA SER A 133 -11.80 14.12 24.57
C SER A 133 -11.39 12.69 24.14
N GLN A 134 -11.97 12.16 23.09
CA GLN A 134 -11.62 10.83 22.58
C GLN A 134 -10.20 10.80 22.02
N VAL A 135 -9.81 11.84 21.26
CA VAL A 135 -8.42 11.98 20.78
C VAL A 135 -7.44 12.09 21.96
N ALA A 136 -7.76 12.87 22.98
CA ALA A 136 -6.95 13.00 24.19
C ALA A 136 -6.81 11.67 24.96
N LEU A 137 -7.90 10.94 25.16
CA LEU A 137 -7.86 9.62 25.79
C LEU A 137 -7.02 8.62 24.98
N ARG A 138 -7.10 8.67 23.65
CA ARG A 138 -6.24 7.85 22.78
C ARG A 138 -4.77 8.21 22.96
N ALA A 139 -4.43 9.50 22.94
CA ALA A 139 -3.06 9.95 23.14
C ALA A 139 -2.51 9.52 24.51
N GLN A 140 -3.32 9.63 25.58
CA GLN A 140 -2.95 9.17 26.91
C GLN A 140 -2.72 7.66 26.96
N ARG A 141 -3.61 6.86 26.36
CA ARG A 141 -3.44 5.39 26.28
C ARG A 141 -2.16 4.99 25.55
N LEU A 142 -1.77 5.75 24.54
CA LEU A 142 -0.55 5.54 23.76
C LEU A 142 0.71 6.10 24.42
N ASP A 143 0.58 6.74 25.59
CA ASP A 143 1.68 7.37 26.33
C ASP A 143 2.44 8.41 25.47
N LEU A 144 1.68 9.23 24.72
CA LEU A 144 2.27 10.23 23.82
C LEU A 144 2.50 11.57 24.52
N PRO A 145 3.65 12.24 24.29
CA PRO A 145 3.90 13.57 24.78
C PRO A 145 3.12 14.61 23.95
N THR A 146 1.99 15.09 24.46
CA THR A 146 1.03 15.91 23.72
C THR A 146 1.12 17.40 23.92
N ASP A 147 2.03 17.90 24.77
CA ASP A 147 2.11 19.31 25.22
C ASP A 147 2.21 20.32 24.07
N GLN A 148 2.78 19.93 22.94
CA GLN A 148 3.00 20.79 21.77
C GLN A 148 2.02 20.54 20.64
N LEU A 149 1.17 19.48 20.70
CA LEU A 149 0.26 19.13 19.63
C LEU A 149 -1.03 19.96 19.72
N LYS A 150 -1.31 20.77 18.70
CA LYS A 150 -2.59 21.46 18.56
C LYS A 150 -3.63 20.50 17.96
N VAL A 151 -4.86 20.55 18.52
CA VAL A 151 -5.98 19.71 18.07
C VAL A 151 -7.22 20.58 17.88
N MET A 152 -8.05 20.21 16.90
CA MET A 152 -9.28 20.91 16.56
C MET A 152 -10.34 19.91 16.09
N ALA A 153 -11.60 20.13 16.45
CA ALA A 153 -12.77 19.41 15.93
C ALA A 153 -13.49 20.34 14.95
N GLU A 154 -13.46 20.03 13.66
CA GLU A 154 -14.13 20.79 12.61
C GLU A 154 -14.34 19.90 11.38
N THR A 155 -15.46 20.17 10.65
CA THR A 155 -15.83 19.43 9.44
C THR A 155 -16.05 20.35 8.22
N CYS A 156 -16.19 21.67 8.41
CA CYS A 156 -16.28 22.63 7.33
C CYS A 156 -14.90 22.98 6.77
N VAL A 157 -14.65 22.67 5.51
CA VAL A 157 -13.33 22.85 4.86
C VAL A 157 -12.91 24.30 4.79
N GLU A 158 -13.83 25.22 4.59
CA GLU A 158 -13.56 26.66 4.55
C GLU A 158 -12.98 27.13 5.89
N ARG A 159 -13.60 26.75 7.02
CA ARG A 159 -13.11 27.07 8.37
C ARG A 159 -11.77 26.40 8.68
N ILE A 160 -11.62 25.15 8.22
CA ILE A 160 -10.34 24.44 8.33
C ILE A 160 -9.24 25.25 7.61
N CYS A 161 -9.47 25.69 6.38
CA CYS A 161 -8.50 26.48 5.62
C CYS A 161 -8.19 27.84 6.32
N GLU A 162 -9.19 28.51 6.89
CA GLU A 162 -8.99 29.74 7.66
C GLU A 162 -8.05 29.53 8.87
N VAL A 163 -8.26 28.45 9.63
CA VAL A 163 -7.39 28.11 10.77
C VAL A 163 -5.99 27.74 10.30
N LEU A 164 -5.89 26.96 9.23
CA LEU A 164 -4.59 26.60 8.66
C LEU A 164 -3.81 27.83 8.15
N GLU A 165 -4.47 28.84 7.60
CA GLU A 165 -3.86 30.11 7.18
C GLU A 165 -3.36 30.95 8.37
N GLN A 166 -4.06 30.88 9.51
CA GLN A 166 -3.68 31.59 10.74
C GLN A 166 -2.52 30.90 11.47
N GLU A 167 -2.64 29.58 11.66
CA GLU A 167 -1.69 28.78 12.43
C GLU A 167 -0.43 28.40 11.64
N LYS A 168 -0.50 28.34 10.30
CA LYS A 168 0.58 27.99 9.37
C LYS A 168 1.36 26.76 9.82
N PRO A 169 0.69 25.63 10.08
CA PRO A 169 1.39 24.45 10.54
C PRO A 169 2.28 23.88 9.43
N VAL A 170 3.37 23.24 9.80
CA VAL A 170 4.25 22.52 8.88
C VAL A 170 3.54 21.26 8.37
N VAL A 171 2.76 20.61 9.25
CA VAL A 171 1.94 19.44 8.92
C VAL A 171 0.55 19.56 9.53
N ALA A 172 -0.48 19.19 8.76
CA ALA A 172 -1.83 19.03 9.29
C ALA A 172 -2.39 17.64 8.93
N ILE A 173 -3.17 17.08 9.86
CA ILE A 173 -3.83 15.79 9.72
C ILE A 173 -5.34 16.00 9.70
N LEU A 174 -6.02 15.39 8.73
CA LEU A 174 -7.47 15.45 8.58
C LEU A 174 -8.05 14.03 8.74
N ASP A 175 -8.74 13.80 9.85
CA ASP A 175 -9.29 12.48 10.20
C ASP A 175 -10.81 12.55 10.43
N SER A 176 -11.64 12.21 9.42
CA SER A 176 -11.36 11.74 8.08
C SER A 176 -12.01 12.61 7.00
N ILE A 177 -11.63 12.40 5.74
CA ILE A 177 -12.21 13.12 4.58
C ILE A 177 -13.72 12.87 4.41
N GLN A 178 -14.22 11.74 4.90
CA GLN A 178 -15.62 11.36 4.77
C GLN A 178 -16.58 12.26 5.56
N THR A 179 -16.11 12.87 6.63
CA THR A 179 -16.90 13.76 7.47
C THR A 179 -16.84 15.24 7.01
N LEU A 180 -15.85 15.55 6.16
CA LEU A 180 -15.66 16.90 5.68
C LEU A 180 -16.69 17.30 4.63
N TYR A 181 -17.05 18.58 4.66
CA TYR A 181 -17.94 19.18 3.67
C TYR A 181 -17.50 20.61 3.32
N THR A 182 -17.87 21.05 2.12
CA THR A 182 -17.75 22.44 1.67
C THR A 182 -19.14 23.05 1.56
N GLU A 183 -19.29 24.30 2.00
CA GLU A 183 -20.55 25.07 1.89
C GLU A 183 -20.95 25.36 0.44
N THR A 184 -20.04 25.21 -0.52
CA THR A 184 -20.30 25.44 -1.93
C THR A 184 -21.17 24.37 -2.58
N LEU A 185 -21.33 23.19 -1.94
CA LEU A 185 -22.11 22.07 -2.45
C LEU A 185 -23.28 21.74 -1.51
N GLN A 186 -24.43 21.44 -2.09
CA GLN A 186 -25.65 21.05 -1.33
C GLN A 186 -25.73 19.56 -1.03
N SER A 187 -24.77 18.73 -1.51
CA SER A 187 -24.75 17.30 -1.22
C SER A 187 -24.35 17.02 0.22
N ALA A 188 -24.82 15.91 0.77
CA ALA A 188 -24.49 15.52 2.14
C ALA A 188 -23.00 15.22 2.33
N PRO A 189 -22.44 15.45 3.54
CA PRO A 189 -21.10 14.97 3.89
C PRO A 189 -20.95 13.47 3.61
N GLY A 190 -19.75 13.02 3.20
CA GLY A 190 -19.49 11.64 2.79
C GLY A 190 -19.90 11.31 1.35
N GLY A 191 -20.67 12.17 0.70
CA GLY A 191 -20.96 12.02 -0.74
C GLY A 191 -19.72 12.26 -1.60
N VAL A 192 -19.63 11.54 -2.71
CA VAL A 192 -18.47 11.57 -3.63
C VAL A 192 -18.10 12.99 -4.07
N SER A 193 -19.10 13.83 -4.38
CA SER A 193 -18.89 15.22 -4.79
C SER A 193 -18.31 16.08 -3.66
N GLN A 194 -18.77 15.90 -2.42
CA GLN A 194 -18.24 16.57 -1.23
C GLN A 194 -16.79 16.17 -0.98
N ILE A 195 -16.51 14.87 -0.97
CA ILE A 195 -15.15 14.32 -0.76
C ILE A 195 -14.19 14.89 -1.82
N ARG A 196 -14.61 14.90 -3.08
CA ARG A 196 -13.79 15.41 -4.19
C ARG A 196 -13.50 16.91 -4.06
N GLU A 197 -14.50 17.72 -3.80
CA GLU A 197 -14.34 19.18 -3.70
C GLU A 197 -13.55 19.56 -2.44
N SER A 198 -13.85 18.92 -1.30
CA SER A 198 -13.08 19.09 -0.07
C SER A 198 -11.60 18.78 -0.28
N ALA A 199 -11.29 17.65 -0.90
CA ALA A 199 -9.91 17.27 -1.22
C ALA A 199 -9.25 18.25 -2.22
N ALA A 200 -10.01 18.80 -3.19
CA ALA A 200 -9.49 19.78 -4.13
C ALA A 200 -9.10 21.10 -3.45
N LEU A 201 -9.95 21.60 -2.54
CA LEU A 201 -9.67 22.81 -1.77
C LEU A 201 -8.44 22.62 -0.87
N LEU A 202 -8.38 21.52 -0.14
CA LEU A 202 -7.27 21.18 0.76
C LEU A 202 -5.94 20.98 -0.01
N THR A 203 -5.98 20.30 -1.16
CA THR A 203 -4.79 20.11 -2.01
C THR A 203 -4.27 21.44 -2.53
N ARG A 204 -5.17 22.32 -2.96
CA ARG A 204 -4.79 23.68 -3.41
C ARG A 204 -4.17 24.48 -2.27
N TYR A 205 -4.76 24.41 -1.08
CA TYR A 205 -4.20 25.07 0.10
C TYR A 205 -2.77 24.54 0.38
N ALA A 206 -2.57 23.22 0.45
CA ALA A 206 -1.27 22.61 0.70
C ALA A 206 -0.19 23.10 -0.28
N LYS A 207 -0.52 23.12 -1.59
CA LYS A 207 0.41 23.55 -2.63
C LYS A 207 0.78 25.04 -2.53
N ASN A 208 -0.16 25.88 -2.06
CA ASN A 208 0.09 27.32 -1.93
C ASN A 208 0.83 27.68 -0.64
N SER A 209 0.49 27.03 0.47
CA SER A 209 1.04 27.35 1.80
C SER A 209 2.36 26.65 2.09
N GLY A 210 2.64 25.52 1.44
CA GLY A 210 3.75 24.63 1.79
C GLY A 210 3.43 23.71 2.97
N THR A 211 2.22 23.77 3.57
CA THR A 211 1.78 22.84 4.61
C THR A 211 1.62 21.44 4.02
N ALA A 212 2.26 20.44 4.63
CA ALA A 212 2.03 19.05 4.26
C ALA A 212 0.74 18.53 4.89
N LEU A 213 -0.08 17.81 4.12
CA LEU A 213 -1.36 17.28 4.60
C LEU A 213 -1.38 15.75 4.60
N PHE A 214 -1.79 15.17 5.71
CA PHE A 214 -2.27 13.80 5.76
C PHE A 214 -3.80 13.80 5.74
N ILE A 215 -4.38 13.03 4.85
CA ILE A 215 -5.83 12.84 4.72
C ILE A 215 -6.15 11.38 4.99
N VAL A 216 -6.97 11.12 6.00
CA VAL A 216 -7.47 9.76 6.30
C VAL A 216 -8.67 9.47 5.42
N GLY A 217 -8.68 8.29 4.79
CA GLY A 217 -9.79 7.76 4.02
C GLY A 217 -10.14 6.34 4.43
N HIS A 218 -11.44 6.01 4.46
CA HIS A 218 -11.90 4.63 4.66
C HIS A 218 -12.05 3.91 3.32
N VAL A 219 -11.76 2.62 3.27
CA VAL A 219 -12.03 1.75 2.13
C VAL A 219 -13.43 1.13 2.25
N THR A 220 -14.07 0.82 1.14
CA THR A 220 -15.29 0.00 1.13
C THR A 220 -14.95 -1.47 1.41
N LYS A 221 -15.98 -2.27 1.79
CA LYS A 221 -15.85 -3.73 2.00
C LYS A 221 -15.23 -4.50 0.83
N GLU A 222 -15.21 -3.91 -0.36
CA GLU A 222 -14.62 -4.47 -1.58
C GLU A 222 -13.15 -4.07 -1.78
N GLY A 223 -12.52 -3.41 -0.80
CA GLY A 223 -11.12 -2.97 -0.88
C GLY A 223 -10.90 -1.74 -1.75
N ALA A 224 -11.96 -1.12 -2.28
CA ALA A 224 -11.91 0.16 -2.95
C ALA A 224 -12.09 1.29 -1.94
N LEU A 225 -11.41 2.43 -2.11
CA LEU A 225 -11.66 3.63 -1.29
C LEU A 225 -13.14 4.02 -1.38
N ALA A 226 -13.77 4.26 -0.22
CA ALA A 226 -15.10 4.88 -0.18
C ALA A 226 -15.00 6.33 -0.64
N GLY A 227 -15.41 6.55 -1.85
CA GLY A 227 -15.11 7.74 -2.59
C GLY A 227 -14.05 7.40 -3.65
N PRO A 228 -14.26 7.86 -4.86
CA PRO A 228 -13.69 7.25 -6.05
C PRO A 228 -12.17 7.32 -6.05
N ARG A 229 -11.55 6.47 -6.82
CA ARG A 229 -10.17 6.55 -7.34
C ARG A 229 -9.76 7.98 -7.76
N VAL A 230 -10.72 8.90 -7.81
CA VAL A 230 -10.55 10.34 -8.05
C VAL A 230 -9.60 10.97 -7.02
N LEU A 231 -9.63 10.58 -5.74
CA LEU A 231 -8.72 11.11 -4.73
C LEU A 231 -7.26 10.68 -4.99
N GLU A 232 -7.06 9.47 -5.46
CA GLU A 232 -5.72 8.96 -5.80
C GLU A 232 -5.05 9.81 -6.88
N HIS A 233 -5.82 10.34 -7.83
CA HIS A 233 -5.27 11.22 -8.88
C HIS A 233 -4.96 12.64 -8.39
N MET A 234 -5.65 13.10 -7.34
CA MET A 234 -5.53 14.46 -6.82
C MET A 234 -4.38 14.64 -5.82
N VAL A 235 -4.01 13.57 -5.10
CA VAL A 235 -2.97 13.58 -4.08
C VAL A 235 -1.61 13.16 -4.63
N ASP A 236 -0.53 13.46 -3.89
CA ASP A 236 0.84 13.15 -4.31
C ASP A 236 1.29 11.75 -3.91
N CYS A 237 0.83 11.28 -2.76
CA CYS A 237 1.15 9.98 -2.21
C CYS A 237 -0.13 9.28 -1.72
N VAL A 238 -0.24 7.98 -1.97
CA VAL A 238 -1.33 7.13 -1.50
C VAL A 238 -0.73 5.95 -0.77
N LEU A 239 -1.06 5.82 0.50
CA LEU A 239 -0.64 4.75 1.38
C LEU A 239 -1.85 3.91 1.77
N TYR A 240 -1.69 2.59 1.71
CA TYR A 240 -2.71 1.65 2.18
C TYR A 240 -2.21 0.83 3.34
N PHE A 241 -3.03 0.73 4.38
CA PHE A 241 -2.86 -0.30 5.38
C PHE A 241 -3.32 -1.64 4.82
N GLU A 242 -2.45 -2.64 4.91
CA GLU A 242 -2.71 -4.03 4.54
C GLU A 242 -2.62 -4.92 5.79
N GLY A 243 -3.35 -6.03 5.77
CA GLY A 243 -3.38 -7.02 6.84
C GLY A 243 -4.74 -7.12 7.51
N GLN A 244 -4.89 -8.15 8.34
CA GLN A 244 -6.12 -8.38 9.10
C GLN A 244 -6.11 -7.56 10.39
N SER A 245 -7.28 -7.08 10.82
CA SER A 245 -7.42 -6.23 12.00
C SER A 245 -7.05 -6.93 13.31
N ASP A 246 -7.06 -8.25 13.34
CA ASP A 246 -6.68 -9.11 14.46
C ASP A 246 -5.20 -9.56 14.43
N SER A 247 -4.49 -9.32 13.32
CA SER A 247 -3.07 -9.61 13.24
C SER A 247 -2.26 -8.72 14.20
N ARG A 248 -1.17 -9.27 14.76
CA ARG A 248 -0.20 -8.51 15.56
C ARG A 248 0.56 -7.48 14.73
N TYR A 249 0.68 -7.71 13.43
CA TYR A 249 1.46 -6.86 12.53
C TYR A 249 0.54 -6.08 11.59
N ARG A 250 1.00 -4.89 11.23
CA ARG A 250 0.36 -4.00 10.25
C ARG A 250 1.37 -3.65 9.18
N MET A 251 0.92 -3.67 7.95
CA MET A 251 1.73 -3.29 6.81
C MET A 251 1.17 -2.02 6.20
N ILE A 252 2.04 -1.12 5.77
CA ILE A 252 1.66 0.10 5.05
C ILE A 252 2.37 0.06 3.71
N ARG A 253 1.59 0.06 2.62
CA ARG A 253 2.10 0.04 1.25
C ARG A 253 1.91 1.37 0.56
N ALA A 254 2.95 1.87 -0.11
CA ALA A 254 2.87 3.03 -0.99
C ALA A 254 2.37 2.59 -2.37
N VAL A 255 1.08 2.80 -2.67
CA VAL A 255 0.47 2.47 -3.97
C VAL A 255 0.77 3.54 -5.01
N LYS A 256 0.89 4.79 -4.57
CA LYS A 256 1.31 5.94 -5.38
C LYS A 256 2.28 6.79 -4.57
N ASN A 257 3.38 7.19 -5.18
CA ASN A 257 4.31 8.13 -4.55
C ASN A 257 5.02 8.96 -5.63
N ARG A 258 4.81 10.28 -5.64
CA ARG A 258 5.50 11.20 -6.55
C ARG A 258 6.91 11.55 -6.09
N PHE A 259 7.23 11.25 -4.84
CA PHE A 259 8.48 11.65 -4.19
C PHE A 259 9.40 10.47 -3.89
N GLY A 260 8.99 9.25 -4.22
CA GLY A 260 9.74 8.03 -3.93
C GLY A 260 9.28 6.84 -4.75
N ALA A 261 9.83 5.68 -4.43
CA ALA A 261 9.43 4.45 -5.08
C ALA A 261 7.99 4.05 -4.70
N VAL A 262 7.29 3.47 -5.65
CA VAL A 262 6.00 2.80 -5.41
C VAL A 262 6.23 1.39 -4.89
N ASN A 263 5.20 0.80 -4.27
CA ASN A 263 5.23 -0.53 -3.64
C ASN A 263 6.20 -0.66 -2.46
N GLU A 264 6.71 0.47 -1.92
CA GLU A 264 7.41 0.43 -0.63
C GLU A 264 6.49 -0.12 0.46
N LEU A 265 7.02 -1.04 1.26
CA LEU A 265 6.29 -1.70 2.33
C LEU A 265 6.90 -1.38 3.69
N GLY A 266 6.15 -0.70 4.55
CA GLY A 266 6.46 -0.48 5.97
C GLY A 266 5.83 -1.56 6.82
N VAL A 267 6.59 -2.11 7.77
CA VAL A 267 6.10 -3.17 8.66
C VAL A 267 6.14 -2.70 10.10
N PHE A 268 4.98 -2.79 10.75
CA PHE A 268 4.78 -2.30 12.11
C PHE A 268 4.19 -3.40 13.00
N GLY A 269 4.60 -3.44 14.24
CA GLY A 269 3.95 -4.23 15.29
C GLY A 269 2.90 -3.39 16.01
N MET A 270 1.68 -3.92 16.17
CA MET A 270 0.66 -3.30 17.02
C MET A 270 0.93 -3.66 18.48
N THR A 271 1.05 -2.65 19.32
CA THR A 271 1.26 -2.79 20.77
C THR A 271 0.24 -1.98 21.53
N ASP A 272 0.18 -2.14 22.85
CA ASP A 272 -0.60 -1.30 23.77
C ASP A 272 -0.21 0.19 23.68
N LYS A 273 1.05 0.47 23.33
CA LYS A 273 1.58 1.81 23.10
C LYS A 273 1.56 2.28 21.65
N GLY A 274 0.71 1.67 20.80
CA GLY A 274 0.54 2.01 19.40
C GLY A 274 1.37 1.19 18.41
N LEU A 275 1.60 1.76 17.24
CA LEU A 275 2.36 1.14 16.17
C LEU A 275 3.86 1.38 16.40
N ARG A 276 4.62 0.29 16.40
CA ARG A 276 6.08 0.31 16.51
C ARG A 276 6.71 -0.30 15.28
N GLU A 277 7.77 0.33 14.80
CA GLU A 277 8.54 -0.20 13.67
C GLU A 277 9.18 -1.55 13.99
N VAL A 278 9.22 -2.42 13.00
CA VAL A 278 9.84 -3.73 13.12
C VAL A 278 11.23 -3.67 12.51
N ALA A 279 12.25 -3.83 13.34
CA ALA A 279 13.65 -3.75 12.91
C ALA A 279 14.04 -4.84 11.88
N ASN A 280 13.46 -6.03 12.01
CA ASN A 280 13.69 -7.15 11.10
C ASN A 280 12.37 -7.73 10.59
N PRO A 281 11.77 -7.16 9.52
CA PRO A 281 10.52 -7.66 8.96
C PRO A 281 10.59 -9.09 8.45
N SER A 282 11.73 -9.52 7.88
CA SER A 282 11.88 -10.90 7.41
C SER A 282 11.65 -11.93 8.52
N ALA A 283 11.99 -11.61 9.76
CA ALA A 283 11.76 -12.51 10.89
C ALA A 283 10.27 -12.78 11.20
N ILE A 284 9.38 -11.91 10.71
CA ILE A 284 7.92 -12.06 10.89
C ILE A 284 7.35 -13.07 9.89
N PHE A 285 7.92 -13.08 8.69
CA PHE A 285 7.43 -13.87 7.56
C PHE A 285 8.13 -15.24 7.46
N LEU A 286 8.96 -15.59 8.46
CA LEU A 286 9.64 -16.87 8.57
C LEU A 286 9.12 -17.60 9.79
N SER A 287 8.56 -18.79 9.58
CA SER A 287 8.27 -19.72 10.66
C SER A 287 9.59 -20.35 11.11
N ARG A 288 9.79 -20.43 12.41
CA ARG A 288 10.95 -21.12 12.99
C ARG A 288 10.47 -22.47 13.48
N TYR A 289 10.76 -23.49 12.70
CA TYR A 289 10.53 -24.88 13.10
C TYR A 289 11.86 -25.49 13.54
N ASP A 290 11.79 -26.41 14.51
CA ASP A 290 12.98 -27.16 14.96
C ASP A 290 13.43 -28.16 13.88
N GLU A 291 12.49 -28.61 13.03
CA GLU A 291 12.74 -29.58 11.96
C GLU A 291 12.25 -29.04 10.61
N ALA A 292 12.85 -29.49 9.52
CA ALA A 292 12.42 -29.19 8.17
C ALA A 292 11.07 -29.87 7.87
N ILE A 293 10.14 -29.14 7.28
CA ILE A 293 8.76 -29.60 7.01
C ILE A 293 8.52 -29.68 5.49
N PRO A 294 7.96 -30.82 4.98
CA PRO A 294 7.55 -30.89 3.58
C PRO A 294 6.56 -29.79 3.20
N GLY A 295 6.72 -29.22 2.02
CA GLY A 295 5.85 -28.16 1.53
C GLY A 295 6.19 -26.74 1.99
N SER A 296 7.26 -26.55 2.76
CA SER A 296 7.73 -25.23 3.16
C SER A 296 9.05 -24.88 2.48
N ILE A 297 9.16 -23.63 2.00
CA ILE A 297 10.38 -23.05 1.44
C ILE A 297 10.40 -21.54 1.64
N VAL A 298 11.60 -20.98 1.77
CA VAL A 298 11.78 -19.53 1.86
C VAL A 298 12.04 -18.94 0.48
N MET A 299 11.21 -17.98 0.07
CA MET A 299 11.48 -17.15 -1.10
C MET A 299 12.16 -15.85 -0.70
N ILE A 300 12.95 -15.31 -1.62
CA ILE A 300 13.49 -13.97 -1.50
C ILE A 300 12.68 -13.05 -2.40
N SER A 301 11.67 -12.42 -1.80
CA SER A 301 10.79 -11.44 -2.47
C SER A 301 11.39 -10.04 -2.43
N ARG A 302 10.83 -9.13 -3.21
CA ARG A 302 11.16 -7.72 -3.17
C ARG A 302 9.90 -6.87 -3.14
N GLU A 303 9.81 -6.05 -2.12
CA GLU A 303 8.72 -5.09 -1.95
C GLU A 303 9.29 -3.67 -2.06
N GLY A 304 8.92 -2.98 -3.15
CA GLY A 304 9.54 -1.69 -3.49
C GLY A 304 11.06 -1.80 -3.68
N THR A 305 11.81 -1.15 -2.80
CA THR A 305 13.28 -1.20 -2.81
C THR A 305 13.85 -2.26 -1.86
N ARG A 306 13.03 -2.88 -1.02
CA ARG A 306 13.48 -3.78 0.05
C ARG A 306 13.36 -5.26 -0.32
N PRO A 307 14.44 -6.04 -0.28
CA PRO A 307 14.33 -7.50 -0.29
C PRO A 307 13.76 -7.98 1.04
N LEU A 308 12.88 -8.99 0.98
CA LEU A 308 12.24 -9.64 2.12
C LEU A 308 12.33 -11.15 1.96
N LEU A 309 12.60 -11.83 3.06
CA LEU A 309 12.49 -13.28 3.13
C LEU A 309 11.10 -13.65 3.59
N VAL A 310 10.40 -14.45 2.79
CA VAL A 310 9.01 -14.81 3.04
C VAL A 310 8.87 -16.31 2.85
N GLU A 311 8.23 -16.96 3.80
CA GLU A 311 7.95 -18.39 3.70
C GLU A 311 6.73 -18.65 2.83
N VAL A 312 6.88 -19.60 1.91
CA VAL A 312 5.82 -20.16 1.08
C VAL A 312 5.51 -21.55 1.57
N GLN A 313 4.26 -21.79 1.90
CA GLN A 313 3.77 -23.08 2.32
C GLN A 313 2.83 -23.64 1.25
N ALA A 314 2.98 -24.92 0.92
CA ALA A 314 2.10 -25.65 0.04
C ALA A 314 1.63 -26.94 0.69
N LEU A 315 0.37 -27.27 0.53
CA LEU A 315 -0.21 -28.57 0.83
C LEU A 315 -0.79 -29.14 -0.45
N VAL A 316 -0.31 -30.33 -0.81
CA VAL A 316 -0.83 -31.12 -1.95
C VAL A 316 -1.33 -32.43 -1.39
N ASP A 317 -2.62 -32.72 -1.59
CA ASP A 317 -3.28 -33.91 -1.06
C ASP A 317 -4.24 -34.51 -2.10
N ASP A 318 -4.63 -35.76 -1.93
CA ASP A 318 -5.58 -36.43 -2.82
C ASP A 318 -6.96 -35.78 -2.75
N ALA A 319 -7.50 -35.40 -3.91
CA ALA A 319 -8.80 -34.77 -3.97
C ALA A 319 -9.92 -35.77 -3.70
N GLN A 320 -10.81 -35.46 -2.76
CA GLN A 320 -12.00 -36.27 -2.45
C GLN A 320 -13.14 -36.05 -3.45
N GLY A 321 -12.90 -35.31 -4.53
CA GLY A 321 -13.89 -34.96 -5.56
C GLY A 321 -13.25 -34.14 -6.68
N GLN A 322 -13.85 -33.01 -7.06
CA GLN A 322 -13.20 -32.11 -8.02
C GLN A 322 -11.98 -31.43 -7.37
N PRO A 323 -10.79 -31.50 -8.03
CA PRO A 323 -9.58 -30.91 -7.51
C PRO A 323 -9.72 -29.41 -7.23
N ARG A 324 -9.33 -29.00 -6.03
CA ARG A 324 -9.36 -27.61 -5.58
C ARG A 324 -7.98 -26.97 -5.76
N ARG A 325 -7.98 -25.71 -6.13
CA ARG A 325 -6.77 -24.87 -6.18
C ARG A 325 -7.04 -23.64 -5.35
N VAL A 326 -6.31 -23.45 -4.28
CA VAL A 326 -6.48 -22.31 -3.36
C VAL A 326 -5.14 -21.61 -3.18
N ALA A 327 -5.12 -20.30 -3.39
CA ALA A 327 -3.95 -19.46 -3.18
C ALA A 327 -4.27 -18.34 -2.19
N LEU A 328 -3.53 -18.27 -1.10
CA LEU A 328 -3.57 -17.18 -0.13
C LEU A 328 -2.28 -16.37 -0.24
N GLY A 329 -2.42 -15.07 -0.53
CA GLY A 329 -1.26 -14.19 -0.75
C GLY A 329 -0.64 -14.25 -2.15
N LEU A 330 -1.17 -15.09 -3.04
CA LEU A 330 -0.77 -15.21 -4.45
C LEU A 330 -2.03 -15.14 -5.35
N GLU A 331 -1.87 -14.67 -6.58
CA GLU A 331 -2.96 -14.62 -7.56
C GLU A 331 -3.35 -16.04 -8.03
N GLN A 332 -4.65 -16.36 -7.99
CA GLN A 332 -5.19 -17.69 -8.26
C GLN A 332 -4.88 -18.19 -9.68
N ASN A 333 -5.00 -17.32 -10.69
CA ASN A 333 -4.71 -17.69 -12.07
C ASN A 333 -3.22 -17.97 -12.27
N ARG A 334 -2.34 -17.26 -11.53
CA ARG A 334 -0.90 -17.52 -11.56
C ARG A 334 -0.59 -18.92 -11.04
N LEU A 335 -1.19 -19.33 -9.93
CA LEU A 335 -1.04 -20.69 -9.42
C LEU A 335 -1.46 -21.73 -10.45
N ASN A 336 -2.62 -21.55 -11.10
CA ASN A 336 -3.11 -22.48 -12.12
C ASN A 336 -2.15 -22.64 -13.30
N MET A 337 -1.58 -21.52 -13.80
CA MET A 337 -0.57 -21.55 -14.86
C MET A 337 0.70 -22.26 -14.42
N LEU A 338 1.19 -21.98 -13.23
CA LEU A 338 2.40 -22.60 -12.68
C LEU A 338 2.25 -24.11 -12.53
N LEU A 339 1.11 -24.61 -12.06
CA LEU A 339 0.85 -26.04 -11.95
C LEU A 339 0.83 -26.73 -13.32
N ALA A 340 0.30 -26.08 -14.36
CA ALA A 340 0.35 -26.59 -15.73
C ALA A 340 1.80 -26.68 -16.26
N VAL A 341 2.64 -25.68 -15.96
CA VAL A 341 4.07 -25.68 -16.31
C VAL A 341 4.81 -26.78 -15.54
N MET A 342 4.51 -26.97 -14.25
CA MET A 342 5.11 -28.02 -13.40
C MET A 342 4.80 -29.43 -13.98
N HIS A 343 3.57 -29.64 -14.38
CA HIS A 343 3.19 -30.89 -15.04
C HIS A 343 3.96 -31.11 -16.35
N ARG A 344 3.92 -30.12 -17.26
CA ARG A 344 4.47 -30.26 -18.61
C ARG A 344 5.99 -30.29 -18.68
N HIS A 345 6.66 -29.45 -17.87
CA HIS A 345 8.09 -29.20 -17.95
C HIS A 345 8.87 -29.64 -16.70
N GLY A 346 8.18 -29.88 -15.59
CA GLY A 346 8.79 -30.41 -14.35
C GLY A 346 8.59 -31.91 -14.18
N GLY A 347 7.71 -32.55 -14.98
CA GLY A 347 7.39 -33.98 -14.84
C GLY A 347 6.62 -34.31 -13.53
N VAL A 348 6.04 -33.31 -12.88
CA VAL A 348 5.32 -33.46 -11.61
C VAL A 348 3.82 -33.27 -11.86
N GLN A 349 3.06 -34.34 -11.67
CA GLN A 349 1.61 -34.32 -11.92
C GLN A 349 0.85 -33.97 -10.66
N THR A 350 -0.09 -33.01 -10.77
CA THR A 350 -1.06 -32.67 -9.74
C THR A 350 -2.50 -32.95 -10.17
N THR A 351 -2.66 -33.85 -11.16
CA THR A 351 -3.98 -34.30 -11.61
C THR A 351 -4.63 -35.13 -10.51
N GLY A 352 -5.87 -34.80 -10.13
CA GLY A 352 -6.54 -35.49 -9.02
C GLY A 352 -6.08 -35.05 -7.62
N GLN A 353 -5.25 -34.02 -7.51
CA GLN A 353 -4.76 -33.51 -6.23
C GLN A 353 -5.39 -32.15 -5.90
N ASP A 354 -5.75 -31.95 -4.66
CA ASP A 354 -6.01 -30.62 -4.10
C ASP A 354 -4.67 -29.89 -3.86
N VAL A 355 -4.59 -28.63 -4.21
CA VAL A 355 -3.39 -27.81 -4.00
C VAL A 355 -3.75 -26.53 -3.27
N TYR A 356 -3.15 -26.34 -2.12
CA TYR A 356 -3.29 -25.16 -1.29
C TYR A 356 -1.92 -24.49 -1.17
N VAL A 357 -1.85 -23.19 -1.46
CA VAL A 357 -0.62 -22.39 -1.30
C VAL A 357 -0.92 -21.21 -0.38
N ASN A 358 -0.06 -20.98 0.58
CA ASN A 358 -0.16 -19.90 1.53
C ASN A 358 1.17 -19.12 1.64
N ILE A 359 1.10 -17.82 1.50
CA ILE A 359 2.20 -16.91 1.80
C ILE A 359 2.09 -16.51 3.27
N VAL A 360 3.12 -16.85 4.06
CA VAL A 360 3.11 -16.62 5.50
C VAL A 360 3.07 -15.14 5.85
N GLY A 361 2.36 -14.81 6.93
CA GLY A 361 2.23 -13.44 7.45
C GLY A 361 1.18 -12.58 6.76
N GLY A 362 0.35 -13.18 5.86
CA GLY A 362 -0.73 -12.46 5.18
C GLY A 362 -0.25 -11.46 4.13
N LEU A 363 1.01 -11.55 3.71
CA LEU A 363 1.59 -10.72 2.67
C LEU A 363 1.00 -11.09 1.31
N LYS A 364 0.67 -10.09 0.49
CA LYS A 364 0.23 -10.30 -0.88
C LYS A 364 1.39 -10.07 -1.84
N ILE A 365 1.89 -11.16 -2.45
CA ILE A 365 2.98 -11.12 -3.42
C ILE A 365 2.43 -10.95 -4.82
N THR A 366 2.91 -9.94 -5.53
CA THR A 366 2.52 -9.63 -6.90
C THR A 366 3.67 -9.84 -7.90
N GLU A 367 4.89 -9.99 -7.42
CA GLU A 367 6.06 -10.21 -8.28
C GLU A 367 6.16 -11.66 -8.76
N THR A 368 6.63 -11.84 -9.99
CA THR A 368 6.84 -13.16 -10.61
C THR A 368 8.05 -13.91 -10.06
N GLY A 369 8.93 -13.24 -9.30
CA GLY A 369 10.08 -13.85 -8.63
C GLY A 369 9.73 -14.93 -7.62
N SER A 370 8.47 -15.03 -7.20
CA SER A 370 7.93 -16.06 -6.30
C SER A 370 7.65 -17.41 -6.97
N ASP A 371 7.55 -17.46 -8.29
CA ASP A 371 7.07 -18.62 -9.03
C ASP A 371 7.84 -19.90 -8.72
N LEU A 372 9.17 -19.80 -8.73
CA LEU A 372 10.04 -20.96 -8.49
C LEU A 372 9.85 -21.51 -7.08
N ALA A 373 9.71 -20.65 -6.07
CA ALA A 373 9.44 -21.06 -4.70
C ALA A 373 8.10 -21.79 -4.56
N VAL A 374 7.05 -21.26 -5.19
CA VAL A 374 5.71 -21.89 -5.20
C VAL A 374 5.79 -23.31 -5.77
N LEU A 375 6.48 -23.50 -6.90
CA LEU A 375 6.59 -24.81 -7.52
C LEU A 375 7.44 -25.80 -6.70
N LEU A 376 8.52 -25.34 -6.09
CA LEU A 376 9.35 -26.18 -5.21
C LEU A 376 8.61 -26.57 -3.93
N ALA A 377 7.81 -25.65 -3.34
CA ALA A 377 6.95 -25.98 -2.20
C ALA A 377 5.90 -27.06 -2.58
N CYS A 378 5.23 -26.90 -3.71
CA CYS A 378 4.26 -27.88 -4.20
C CYS A 378 4.91 -29.25 -4.45
N ALA A 379 6.09 -29.29 -5.08
CA ALA A 379 6.81 -30.52 -5.35
C ALA A 379 7.29 -31.21 -4.06
N SER A 380 7.76 -30.42 -3.08
CA SER A 380 8.16 -30.90 -1.74
C SER A 380 6.97 -31.53 -1.01
N SER A 381 5.83 -30.84 -0.98
CA SER A 381 4.60 -31.35 -0.35
C SER A 381 4.13 -32.65 -1.01
N LEU A 382 3.99 -32.67 -2.35
CA LEU A 382 3.52 -33.85 -3.11
C LEU A 382 4.42 -35.08 -2.88
N ARG A 383 5.74 -34.87 -2.73
CA ARG A 383 6.72 -35.96 -2.50
C ARG A 383 6.92 -36.26 -1.02
N THR A 384 6.25 -35.57 -0.12
CA THR A 384 6.43 -35.66 1.33
C THR A 384 7.91 -35.56 1.72
N LYS A 385 8.66 -34.69 1.03
CA LYS A 385 10.11 -34.53 1.18
C LYS A 385 10.44 -33.11 1.58
N ALA A 386 10.96 -32.93 2.80
CA ALA A 386 11.31 -31.63 3.34
C ALA A 386 12.49 -31.02 2.59
N LEU A 387 12.46 -29.71 2.34
CA LEU A 387 13.58 -28.95 1.80
C LEU A 387 14.44 -28.41 2.93
N PRO A 388 15.76 -28.22 2.73
CA PRO A 388 16.64 -27.71 3.78
C PRO A 388 16.20 -26.34 4.29
N GLN A 389 16.16 -26.14 5.61
CA GLN A 389 15.80 -24.85 6.22
C GLN A 389 16.71 -23.70 5.82
N GLN A 390 17.94 -23.99 5.41
CA GLN A 390 18.93 -23.01 4.98
C GLN A 390 18.89 -22.73 3.45
N LEU A 391 17.85 -23.25 2.77
CA LEU A 391 17.60 -23.02 1.35
C LEU A 391 16.66 -21.83 1.17
N ALA A 392 17.07 -20.85 0.36
CA ALA A 392 16.20 -19.80 -0.15
C ALA A 392 16.15 -19.83 -1.68
N VAL A 393 15.08 -19.28 -2.25
CA VAL A 393 14.80 -19.41 -3.69
C VAL A 393 14.22 -18.13 -4.25
N PHE A 394 14.52 -17.80 -5.48
CA PHE A 394 13.78 -16.82 -6.28
C PHE A 394 13.94 -17.10 -7.77
N GLY A 395 12.95 -16.72 -8.56
CA GLY A 395 12.99 -16.82 -10.03
C GLY A 395 11.61 -16.84 -10.65
N GLU A 396 11.47 -16.18 -11.80
CA GLU A 396 10.25 -16.26 -12.61
C GLU A 396 10.26 -17.54 -13.43
N VAL A 397 9.10 -18.18 -13.58
CA VAL A 397 8.94 -19.38 -14.38
C VAL A 397 8.08 -19.07 -15.62
N GLY A 398 8.69 -19.21 -16.80
CA GLY A 398 8.01 -19.02 -18.07
C GLY A 398 7.19 -20.25 -18.49
N LEU A 399 6.26 -20.06 -19.41
CA LEU A 399 5.34 -21.13 -19.88
C LEU A 399 6.05 -22.29 -20.58
N SER A 400 7.27 -22.08 -21.08
CA SER A 400 8.12 -23.14 -21.69
C SER A 400 9.03 -23.83 -20.66
N GLY A 401 8.82 -23.61 -19.36
CA GLY A 401 9.61 -24.19 -18.28
C GLY A 401 11.01 -23.57 -18.11
N GLU A 402 11.28 -22.43 -18.75
CA GLU A 402 12.49 -21.66 -18.55
C GLU A 402 12.44 -20.87 -17.24
N ILE A 403 13.58 -20.75 -16.57
CA ILE A 403 13.72 -19.91 -15.38
C ILE A 403 14.32 -18.58 -15.81
N ARG A 404 13.54 -17.51 -15.65
CA ARG A 404 13.87 -16.16 -16.07
C ARG A 404 14.48 -15.34 -14.96
N PRO A 405 15.46 -14.48 -15.27
CA PRO A 405 16.03 -13.57 -14.30
C PRO A 405 15.02 -12.56 -13.80
N VAL A 406 15.15 -12.18 -12.54
CA VAL A 406 14.36 -11.15 -11.89
C VAL A 406 15.22 -9.94 -11.53
N PRO A 407 14.64 -8.74 -11.36
CA PRO A 407 15.40 -7.56 -10.97
C PRO A 407 16.11 -7.73 -9.62
N ASN A 408 17.26 -7.08 -9.49
CA ASN A 408 18.00 -6.94 -8.22
C ASN A 408 18.45 -8.27 -7.58
N GLY A 409 18.85 -9.26 -8.37
CA GLY A 409 19.26 -10.58 -7.87
C GLY A 409 20.38 -10.52 -6.83
N GLN A 410 21.36 -9.60 -6.97
CA GLN A 410 22.45 -9.45 -6.00
C GLN A 410 21.98 -8.93 -4.64
N GLU A 411 21.01 -8.01 -4.62
CA GLU A 411 20.43 -7.50 -3.36
C GLU A 411 19.68 -8.60 -2.63
N ARG A 412 18.93 -9.43 -3.35
CA ARG A 412 18.26 -10.62 -2.82
C ARG A 412 19.24 -11.60 -2.19
N LEU A 413 20.35 -11.89 -2.86
CA LEU A 413 21.40 -12.77 -2.34
C LEU A 413 22.06 -12.23 -1.06
N LYS A 414 22.33 -10.92 -1.02
CA LYS A 414 22.87 -10.27 0.19
C LYS A 414 21.93 -10.38 1.38
N GLU A 415 20.62 -10.23 1.13
CA GLU A 415 19.62 -10.38 2.20
C GLU A 415 19.56 -11.84 2.71
N ALA A 416 19.61 -12.84 1.81
CA ALA A 416 19.71 -14.24 2.21
C ALA A 416 20.95 -14.51 3.06
N ALA A 417 22.10 -14.02 2.63
CA ALA A 417 23.37 -14.16 3.38
C ALA A 417 23.28 -13.54 4.78
N LYS A 418 22.71 -12.33 4.89
CA LYS A 418 22.51 -11.61 6.16
C LYS A 418 21.67 -12.41 7.15
N HIS A 419 20.71 -13.19 6.64
CA HIS A 419 19.81 -14.02 7.46
C HIS A 419 20.30 -15.46 7.65
N GLY A 420 21.51 -15.80 7.20
CA GLY A 420 22.17 -17.09 7.47
C GLY A 420 21.74 -18.22 6.52
N PHE A 421 21.10 -17.89 5.39
CA PHE A 421 20.81 -18.88 4.34
C PHE A 421 22.11 -19.28 3.65
N LYS A 422 22.34 -20.58 3.53
CA LYS A 422 23.57 -21.12 2.95
C LYS A 422 23.43 -21.51 1.49
N TYR A 423 22.23 -21.85 1.05
CA TYR A 423 21.93 -22.29 -0.32
C TYR A 423 20.91 -21.38 -0.94
N VAL A 424 21.15 -20.94 -2.20
CA VAL A 424 20.17 -20.17 -2.94
C VAL A 424 20.04 -20.72 -4.35
N ILE A 425 18.85 -21.24 -4.71
CA ILE A 425 18.50 -21.60 -6.07
C ILE A 425 17.95 -20.35 -6.76
N LEU A 426 18.52 -20.02 -7.91
CA LEU A 426 18.20 -18.79 -8.63
C LEU A 426 18.36 -18.92 -10.15
N PRO A 427 17.78 -18.03 -10.94
CA PRO A 427 17.97 -18.01 -12.39
C PRO A 427 19.43 -17.81 -12.77
N ARG A 428 19.91 -18.55 -13.77
CA ARG A 428 21.30 -18.43 -14.29
C ARG A 428 21.67 -16.99 -14.64
N GLY A 429 20.72 -16.19 -15.16
CA GLY A 429 20.92 -14.77 -15.47
C GLY A 429 21.11 -13.86 -14.25
N ASN A 430 20.78 -14.35 -13.04
CA ASN A 430 21.00 -13.63 -11.77
C ASN A 430 22.24 -14.12 -11.02
N ALA A 431 22.97 -15.09 -11.55
CA ALA A 431 24.20 -15.59 -10.91
C ALA A 431 25.19 -14.43 -10.71
N PRO A 432 25.78 -14.28 -9.51
CA PRO A 432 26.68 -13.18 -9.22
C PRO A 432 28.04 -13.42 -9.91
N GLN A 433 28.66 -12.35 -10.40
CA GLN A 433 30.01 -12.41 -10.99
C GLN A 433 31.10 -12.72 -9.92
N LYS A 434 30.83 -12.33 -8.68
CA LYS A 434 31.74 -12.59 -7.53
C LYS A 434 30.95 -13.39 -6.49
N ALA A 435 31.61 -14.41 -5.94
CA ALA A 435 31.03 -15.22 -4.86
C ALA A 435 30.58 -14.35 -3.69
N ILE A 436 29.43 -14.65 -3.12
CA ILE A 436 28.95 -14.02 -1.89
C ILE A 436 29.37 -14.90 -0.72
N PRO A 437 30.13 -14.37 0.25
CA PRO A 437 30.60 -15.15 1.38
C PRO A 437 29.46 -15.83 2.14
N GLY A 438 29.61 -17.11 2.42
CA GLY A 438 28.62 -17.87 3.19
C GLY A 438 27.41 -18.36 2.41
N VAL A 439 27.32 -18.12 1.11
CA VAL A 439 26.20 -18.55 0.27
C VAL A 439 26.70 -19.38 -0.91
N GLN A 440 26.20 -20.59 -1.03
CA GLN A 440 26.34 -21.43 -2.23
C GLN A 440 25.20 -21.11 -3.19
N VAL A 441 25.55 -20.61 -4.36
CA VAL A 441 24.61 -20.24 -5.43
C VAL A 441 24.42 -21.42 -6.37
N ILE A 442 23.16 -21.83 -6.59
CA ILE A 442 22.76 -22.89 -7.50
C ILE A 442 21.98 -22.23 -8.64
N ALA A 443 22.69 -22.02 -9.75
CA ALA A 443 22.17 -21.28 -10.91
C ALA A 443 21.50 -22.24 -11.90
N VAL A 444 20.19 -22.09 -12.09
CA VAL A 444 19.34 -22.94 -12.95
C VAL A 444 18.78 -22.17 -14.13
N ALA A 445 18.56 -22.87 -15.25
CA ALA A 445 17.95 -22.33 -16.46
C ALA A 445 16.58 -22.94 -16.78
N ARG A 446 16.29 -24.12 -16.24
CA ARG A 446 15.05 -24.87 -16.49
C ARG A 446 14.44 -25.36 -15.20
N LEU A 447 13.10 -25.51 -15.21
CA LEU A 447 12.35 -25.96 -14.05
C LEU A 447 12.78 -27.35 -13.56
N HIS A 448 13.01 -28.31 -14.47
CA HIS A 448 13.45 -29.65 -14.10
C HIS A 448 14.84 -29.66 -13.41
N GLU A 449 15.75 -28.75 -13.81
CA GLU A 449 17.03 -28.56 -13.12
C GLU A 449 16.79 -28.11 -11.68
N ALA A 450 15.95 -27.08 -11.48
CA ALA A 450 15.66 -26.56 -10.14
C ALA A 450 15.02 -27.60 -9.23
N LEU A 451 14.09 -28.42 -9.76
CA LEU A 451 13.47 -29.52 -9.04
C LEU A 451 14.48 -30.60 -8.66
N ALA A 452 15.43 -30.97 -9.54
CA ALA A 452 16.46 -31.94 -9.28
C ALA A 452 17.42 -31.44 -8.19
N GLU A 453 17.94 -30.22 -8.30
CA GLU A 453 18.85 -29.62 -7.34
C GLU A 453 18.21 -29.48 -5.94
N ALA A 454 16.97 -29.06 -5.86
CA ALA A 454 16.25 -28.95 -4.60
C ALA A 454 16.06 -30.30 -3.92
N MET A 455 15.75 -31.35 -4.68
CA MET A 455 15.60 -32.71 -4.14
C MET A 455 16.95 -33.35 -3.75
N GLN A 456 18.01 -33.08 -4.49
CA GLN A 456 19.36 -33.53 -4.14
C GLN A 456 19.83 -32.89 -2.83
N LEU A 457 19.68 -31.58 -2.68
CA LEU A 457 19.98 -30.89 -1.42
C LEU A 457 19.19 -31.44 -0.23
N SER A 458 17.93 -31.85 -0.46
CA SER A 458 17.14 -32.51 0.58
C SER A 458 17.72 -33.85 0.97
N ASP A 459 18.24 -34.68 0.04
CA ASP A 459 18.86 -35.98 0.33
C ASP A 459 20.21 -35.85 1.07
N GLU A 460 20.94 -34.76 0.83
CA GLU A 460 22.26 -34.53 1.40
C GLU A 460 22.21 -33.91 2.80
N LEU A 461 21.15 -33.16 3.15
CA LEU A 461 21.12 -32.30 4.33
C LEU A 461 19.97 -32.59 5.30
N THR A 462 19.03 -33.46 4.94
CA THR A 462 17.98 -34.00 5.83
C THR A 462 18.21 -35.49 6.10
#